data_a6eae003e01a16dfe1ce116ebf2f6a75
#
_entry.id   a6eae003e01a16dfe1ce116ebf2f6a75
#
_cell.length_a   1.000
_cell.length_b   1.000
_cell.length_c   1.000
_cell.angle_alpha   90.00
_cell.angle_beta   90.00
_cell.angle_gamma   90.00
#
_symmetry.space_group_name_H-M   'P 1'
#
loop_
_entity.id
_entity.type
_entity.pdbx_description
1 polymer ?
#
loop_
_entity_poly.entity_id
_entity_poly.type
_entity_poly.pdbx_seq_one_letter_code
_entity_poly.pdbx_strand_id
1 'polypeptide(L)'
;DADEEYPVFDIFKTKHGQKVDKRSPFAGLQCEACHGPGAAGEAAMEEAFAKGGHVGKVPPGQKRPPILNFGEKSDESVEKQNSMCLTCHESNDHIGWKGSVHAAGSVACANCHTIHTPNDPVLTKLTQPEVCYKCHKQERADFFKPSTHPVRAGLMTCSECHKPHGSGTTAPLIKPTVNQTCYTCHAEKRGPFLWEHAPVAEDCTLCHSPHGSVHTSLLKKNPPLLCQQ
;
A
#
# COMPACT_ATOMS: atom_id res chain seq x y z
N ASP A 1 -19.94 19.73 -4.86
CA ASP A 1 -19.23 20.66 -5.74
C ASP A 1 -18.29 19.86 -6.61
N ALA A 2 -18.37 20.07 -7.94
CA ALA A 2 -17.66 19.28 -8.94
C ALA A 2 -16.15 19.57 -8.99
N ASP A 3 -15.67 20.53 -8.21
CA ASP A 3 -14.28 21.00 -8.16
C ASP A 3 -13.58 20.60 -6.86
N GLU A 4 -14.16 19.71 -6.04
CA GLU A 4 -13.49 19.26 -4.81
C GLU A 4 -12.38 18.26 -5.16
N GLU A 5 -11.17 18.59 -4.79
CA GLU A 5 -9.96 17.75 -4.90
C GLU A 5 -10.15 16.38 -4.21
N TYR A 6 -11.17 16.26 -3.33
CA TYR A 6 -11.54 15.05 -2.60
C TYR A 6 -13.06 14.88 -2.54
N PRO A 7 -13.66 14.05 -3.38
CA PRO A 7 -15.10 13.80 -3.38
C PRO A 7 -15.53 13.02 -2.14
N VAL A 8 -15.89 13.73 -1.07
CA VAL A 8 -16.22 13.15 0.25
C VAL A 8 -17.32 12.09 0.15
N PHE A 9 -18.35 12.33 -0.68
CA PHE A 9 -19.51 11.43 -0.80
C PHE A 9 -19.23 10.15 -1.58
N ASP A 10 -18.12 10.06 -2.28
CA ASP A 10 -17.75 8.84 -3.00
C ASP A 10 -17.39 7.68 -2.05
N ILE A 11 -17.19 7.95 -0.75
CA ILE A 11 -17.07 6.91 0.27
C ILE A 11 -18.28 5.95 0.26
N PHE A 12 -19.48 6.45 -0.04
CA PHE A 12 -20.71 5.62 -0.11
C PHE A 12 -20.69 4.61 -1.25
N LYS A 13 -19.82 4.76 -2.23
CA LYS A 13 -19.58 3.81 -3.31
C LYS A 13 -18.55 2.75 -2.94
N THR A 14 -17.89 2.88 -1.79
CA THR A 14 -16.84 1.98 -1.31
C THR A 14 -17.37 0.94 -0.31
N LYS A 15 -16.58 -0.09 -0.03
CA LYS A 15 -16.88 -1.06 1.04
C LYS A 15 -16.97 -0.41 2.42
N HIS A 16 -16.16 0.64 2.68
CA HIS A 16 -16.20 1.35 3.96
C HIS A 16 -17.51 2.14 4.17
N GLY A 17 -18.17 2.58 3.10
CA GLY A 17 -19.40 3.35 3.17
C GLY A 17 -20.69 2.52 3.19
N GLN A 18 -20.61 1.19 3.20
CA GLN A 18 -21.80 0.32 3.16
C GLN A 18 -22.41 0.14 4.54
N LYS A 19 -23.61 0.68 4.77
CA LYS A 19 -24.32 0.55 6.06
C LYS A 19 -24.82 -0.88 6.34
N VAL A 20 -25.05 -1.68 5.33
CA VAL A 20 -25.60 -3.05 5.44
C VAL A 20 -24.55 -4.03 5.94
N ASP A 21 -23.29 -3.82 5.64
CA ASP A 21 -22.19 -4.65 6.14
C ASP A 21 -21.79 -4.21 7.55
N LYS A 22 -22.10 -5.04 8.56
CA LYS A 22 -21.75 -4.79 9.97
C LYS A 22 -20.26 -4.61 10.23
N ARG A 23 -19.39 -5.02 9.31
CA ARG A 23 -17.93 -4.84 9.38
C ARG A 23 -17.50 -3.47 8.85
N SER A 24 -18.37 -2.79 8.14
CA SER A 24 -18.10 -1.45 7.62
C SER A 24 -18.15 -0.42 8.74
N PRO A 25 -17.23 0.56 8.75
CA PRO A 25 -17.29 1.71 9.66
C PRO A 25 -18.64 2.42 9.66
N PHE A 26 -19.33 2.45 8.52
CA PHE A 26 -20.63 3.11 8.35
C PHE A 26 -21.82 2.35 8.95
N ALA A 27 -21.63 1.11 9.39
CA ALA A 27 -22.68 0.38 10.10
C ALA A 27 -22.91 0.95 11.52
N GLY A 28 -21.92 1.63 12.10
CA GLY A 28 -21.97 2.21 13.44
C GLY A 28 -21.60 3.69 13.46
N LEU A 29 -20.31 3.98 13.53
CA LEU A 29 -19.77 5.32 13.81
C LEU A 29 -19.71 6.26 12.59
N GLN A 30 -19.99 5.77 11.39
CA GLN A 30 -19.97 6.56 10.13
C GLN A 30 -18.61 7.27 9.91
N CYS A 31 -18.63 8.57 9.59
CA CYS A 31 -17.41 9.36 9.33
C CYS A 31 -16.49 9.41 10.56
N GLU A 32 -17.07 9.39 11.74
CA GLU A 32 -16.34 9.49 13.00
C GLU A 32 -15.46 8.26 13.30
N ALA A 33 -15.77 7.12 12.68
CA ALA A 33 -14.95 5.91 12.79
C ALA A 33 -13.49 6.13 12.35
N CYS A 34 -13.28 7.06 11.41
CA CYS A 34 -11.95 7.38 10.87
C CYS A 34 -11.49 8.77 11.29
N HIS A 35 -12.39 9.75 11.21
CA HIS A 35 -12.07 11.17 11.44
C HIS A 35 -12.17 11.59 12.91
N GLY A 36 -12.56 10.68 13.79
CA GLY A 36 -12.82 10.98 15.19
C GLY A 36 -14.09 11.80 15.41
N PRO A 37 -14.50 11.97 16.66
CA PRO A 37 -15.69 12.72 17.00
C PRO A 37 -15.45 14.20 16.68
N GLY A 38 -16.23 14.75 15.79
CA GLY A 38 -16.23 16.18 15.49
C GLY A 38 -16.72 17.07 16.65
N ALA A 39 -16.63 16.57 17.89
CA ALA A 39 -17.10 17.21 19.12
C ALA A 39 -15.96 17.50 20.10
N ALA A 40 -16.08 18.57 20.84
CA ALA A 40 -15.11 19.01 21.83
C ALA A 40 -15.19 18.15 23.12
N GLY A 41 -14.59 16.94 23.09
CA GLY A 41 -14.38 16.12 24.27
C GLY A 41 -15.37 14.95 24.43
N GLU A 42 -15.01 14.05 25.36
CA GLU A 42 -15.72 12.78 25.63
C GLU A 42 -17.21 12.97 26.02
N ALA A 43 -17.51 13.97 26.82
CA ALA A 43 -18.88 14.25 27.26
C ALA A 43 -19.80 14.71 26.10
N ALA A 44 -19.28 15.51 25.17
CA ALA A 44 -20.02 15.91 23.96
C ALA A 44 -20.21 14.76 22.99
N MET A 45 -19.31 13.79 23.02
CA MET A 45 -19.36 12.56 22.25
C MET A 45 -20.46 11.62 22.78
N GLU A 46 -20.53 11.38 24.10
CA GLU A 46 -21.59 10.59 24.75
C GLU A 46 -22.97 11.20 24.49
N GLU A 47 -23.10 12.52 24.58
CA GLU A 47 -24.34 13.22 24.27
C GLU A 47 -24.76 13.11 22.79
N ALA A 48 -23.82 13.20 21.88
CA ALA A 48 -24.07 13.02 20.45
C ALA A 48 -24.52 11.58 20.12
N PHE A 49 -23.88 10.58 20.74
CA PHE A 49 -24.27 9.16 20.61
C PHE A 49 -25.66 8.88 21.20
N ALA A 50 -25.96 9.43 22.38
CA ALA A 50 -27.25 9.28 23.00
C ALA A 50 -28.41 9.88 22.17
N LYS A 51 -28.10 10.89 21.37
CA LYS A 51 -29.08 11.61 20.51
C LYS A 51 -29.11 11.12 19.04
N GLY A 52 -28.48 10.03 18.68
CA GLY A 52 -28.56 9.45 17.33
C GLY A 52 -27.36 9.73 16.42
N GLY A 53 -26.19 10.01 16.97
CA GLY A 53 -24.93 9.81 16.24
C GLY A 53 -24.40 10.98 15.40
N HIS A 54 -24.96 12.18 15.50
CA HIS A 54 -24.37 13.35 14.83
C HIS A 54 -24.15 14.50 15.80
N VAL A 55 -22.94 15.02 15.79
CA VAL A 55 -22.66 16.31 16.44
C VAL A 55 -23.52 17.37 15.75
N GLY A 56 -24.45 17.92 16.55
CA GLY A 56 -25.35 18.96 16.09
C GLY A 56 -24.63 20.20 15.57
N LYS A 57 -25.35 21.15 15.02
CA LYS A 57 -24.80 22.43 14.58
C LYS A 57 -24.01 23.07 15.72
N VAL A 58 -22.74 23.35 15.47
CA VAL A 58 -21.89 24.12 16.40
C VAL A 58 -22.57 25.45 16.67
N PRO A 59 -22.75 25.86 17.93
CA PRO A 59 -23.36 27.13 18.25
C PRO A 59 -22.64 28.31 17.56
N PRO A 60 -23.36 29.39 17.21
CA PRO A 60 -22.74 30.57 16.63
C PRO A 60 -21.59 31.08 17.53
N GLY A 61 -20.40 31.28 16.96
CA GLY A 61 -19.23 31.76 17.68
C GLY A 61 -18.27 30.68 18.21
N GLN A 62 -18.63 29.40 18.17
CA GLN A 62 -17.70 28.30 18.48
C GLN A 62 -17.06 27.73 17.22
N LYS A 63 -15.76 27.47 17.25
CA LYS A 63 -15.07 26.72 16.19
C LYS A 63 -15.37 25.23 16.35
N ARG A 64 -15.62 24.55 15.23
CA ARG A 64 -15.63 23.08 15.24
C ARG A 64 -14.28 22.56 15.74
N PRO A 65 -14.27 21.51 16.58
CA PRO A 65 -13.02 20.82 16.88
C PRO A 65 -12.41 20.28 15.60
N PRO A 66 -11.08 20.23 15.51
CA PRO A 66 -10.41 19.66 14.36
C PRO A 66 -10.78 18.18 14.25
N ILE A 67 -11.20 17.76 13.05
CA ILE A 67 -11.32 16.34 12.71
C ILE A 67 -9.94 15.84 12.27
N LEU A 68 -9.68 14.53 12.48
CA LEU A 68 -8.48 13.89 11.99
C LEU A 68 -8.44 13.92 10.46
N ASN A 69 -7.42 14.51 9.90
CA ASN A 69 -7.14 14.52 8.47
C ASN A 69 -6.10 13.45 8.13
N PHE A 70 -6.14 12.96 6.88
CA PHE A 70 -5.25 11.92 6.40
C PHE A 70 -4.45 12.39 5.17
N GLY A 71 -3.28 11.79 4.97
CA GLY A 71 -2.41 12.04 3.83
C GLY A 71 -1.29 13.05 4.13
N GLU A 72 -0.57 13.44 3.09
CA GLU A 72 0.65 14.26 3.17
C GLU A 72 0.42 15.67 3.72
N LYS A 73 -0.79 16.21 3.53
CA LYS A 73 -1.16 17.55 4.00
C LYS A 73 -1.77 17.55 5.41
N SER A 74 -1.77 16.40 6.11
CA SER A 74 -2.29 16.30 7.46
C SER A 74 -1.32 16.88 8.47
N ASP A 75 -1.83 17.68 9.43
CA ASP A 75 -1.07 18.17 10.58
C ASP A 75 -0.88 17.09 11.67
N GLU A 76 -1.56 15.94 11.52
CA GLU A 76 -1.51 14.84 12.47
C GLU A 76 -0.33 13.91 12.21
N SER A 77 0.25 13.36 13.28
CA SER A 77 1.35 12.42 13.14
C SER A 77 0.94 11.18 12.32
N VAL A 78 1.88 10.63 11.55
CA VAL A 78 1.65 9.40 10.77
C VAL A 78 1.19 8.24 11.65
N GLU A 79 1.75 8.14 12.86
CA GLU A 79 1.35 7.12 13.83
C GLU A 79 -0.14 7.23 14.19
N LYS A 80 -0.62 8.45 14.46
CA LYS A 80 -2.03 8.70 14.77
C LYS A 80 -2.93 8.40 13.57
N GLN A 81 -2.53 8.82 12.35
CA GLN A 81 -3.26 8.48 11.14
C GLN A 81 -3.36 6.95 10.96
N ASN A 82 -2.24 6.23 11.08
CA ASN A 82 -2.19 4.79 10.90
C ASN A 82 -2.95 4.04 11.99
N SER A 83 -2.94 4.51 13.24
CA SER A 83 -3.66 3.88 14.33
C SER A 83 -5.16 3.77 14.07
N MET A 84 -5.75 4.75 13.40
CA MET A 84 -7.18 4.70 13.04
C MET A 84 -7.49 3.55 12.07
N CYS A 85 -6.64 3.32 11.09
CA CYS A 85 -6.81 2.20 10.15
C CYS A 85 -6.57 0.85 10.84
N LEU A 86 -5.55 0.78 11.69
CA LEU A 86 -5.13 -0.44 12.38
C LEU A 86 -6.13 -0.90 13.44
N THR A 87 -7.06 -0.08 13.91
CA THR A 87 -8.16 -0.54 14.79
C THR A 87 -8.96 -1.68 14.17
N CYS A 88 -9.05 -1.74 12.84
CA CYS A 88 -9.74 -2.78 12.09
C CYS A 88 -8.80 -3.60 11.20
N HIS A 89 -7.70 -3.02 10.72
CA HIS A 89 -6.77 -3.62 9.77
C HIS A 89 -5.48 -4.14 10.42
N GLU A 90 -5.52 -4.73 11.61
CA GLU A 90 -4.34 -5.27 12.30
C GLU A 90 -4.10 -6.77 12.01
N SER A 91 -4.89 -7.38 11.14
CA SER A 91 -4.84 -8.81 10.82
C SER A 91 -4.48 -9.08 9.36
N ASN A 92 -4.31 -10.37 9.01
CA ASN A 92 -4.01 -10.85 7.67
C ASN A 92 -2.73 -10.22 7.08
N ASP A 93 -2.82 -9.63 5.91
CA ASP A 93 -1.66 -9.05 5.20
C ASP A 93 -1.06 -7.82 5.88
N HIS A 94 -1.71 -7.26 6.90
CA HIS A 94 -1.24 -6.10 7.65
C HIS A 94 -0.51 -6.46 8.97
N ILE A 95 -0.49 -7.74 9.34
CA ILE A 95 0.14 -8.21 10.60
C ILE A 95 1.63 -7.83 10.69
N GLY A 96 2.30 -7.68 9.53
CA GLY A 96 3.70 -7.28 9.44
C GLY A 96 3.95 -5.76 9.44
N TRP A 97 2.89 -4.95 9.46
CA TRP A 97 3.01 -3.50 9.28
C TRP A 97 3.96 -2.84 10.29
N LYS A 98 3.78 -3.11 11.57
CA LYS A 98 4.58 -2.49 12.66
C LYS A 98 6.08 -2.75 12.55
N GLY A 99 6.49 -3.83 11.87
CA GLY A 99 7.88 -4.17 11.59
C GLY A 99 8.34 -3.89 10.17
N SER A 100 7.50 -3.28 9.34
CA SER A 100 7.82 -3.02 7.95
C SER A 100 8.74 -1.82 7.76
N VAL A 101 9.46 -1.80 6.64
CA VAL A 101 10.30 -0.66 6.25
C VAL A 101 9.48 0.61 6.00
N HIS A 102 8.23 0.46 5.53
CA HIS A 102 7.34 1.60 5.33
C HIS A 102 6.87 2.20 6.66
N ALA A 103 6.55 1.37 7.66
CA ALA A 103 6.22 1.88 8.99
C ALA A 103 7.43 2.58 9.63
N ALA A 104 8.63 1.99 9.53
CA ALA A 104 9.88 2.59 10.01
C ALA A 104 10.21 3.90 9.27
N GLY A 105 9.84 4.00 7.99
CA GLY A 105 9.97 5.20 7.16
C GLY A 105 8.87 6.24 7.37
N SER A 106 8.02 6.07 8.39
CA SER A 106 6.90 6.98 8.68
C SER A 106 5.95 7.19 7.49
N VAL A 107 5.60 6.11 6.78
CA VAL A 107 4.63 6.15 5.69
C VAL A 107 3.22 5.98 6.25
N ALA A 108 2.32 6.92 5.91
CA ALA A 108 0.92 6.79 6.26
C ALA A 108 0.19 5.84 5.31
N CYS A 109 -0.80 5.09 5.82
CA CYS A 109 -1.68 4.26 4.99
C CYS A 109 -2.29 5.09 3.85
N ALA A 110 -2.67 6.33 4.14
CA ALA A 110 -3.24 7.27 3.18
C ALA A 110 -2.24 7.81 2.12
N ASN A 111 -0.93 7.57 2.25
CA ASN A 111 0.02 7.89 1.19
C ASN A 111 -0.13 6.97 -0.03
N CYS A 112 -0.65 5.76 0.20
CA CYS A 112 -0.87 4.76 -0.84
C CYS A 112 -2.35 4.54 -1.12
N HIS A 113 -3.19 4.49 -0.06
CA HIS A 113 -4.61 4.18 -0.15
C HIS A 113 -5.49 5.42 -0.20
N THR A 114 -6.47 5.41 -1.09
CA THR A 114 -7.48 6.46 -1.24
C THR A 114 -8.84 5.90 -0.87
N ILE A 115 -9.31 6.21 0.35
CA ILE A 115 -10.50 5.56 0.92
C ILE A 115 -11.81 6.13 0.37
N HIS A 116 -11.83 7.38 -0.05
CA HIS A 116 -13.01 8.07 -0.59
C HIS A 116 -13.21 7.82 -2.10
N THR A 117 -12.59 6.80 -2.67
CA THR A 117 -12.82 6.40 -4.06
C THR A 117 -13.18 4.93 -4.17
N PRO A 118 -14.14 4.56 -5.03
CA PRO A 118 -14.49 3.16 -5.27
C PRO A 118 -13.35 2.37 -5.94
N ASN A 119 -12.44 3.07 -6.62
CA ASN A 119 -11.30 2.50 -7.32
C ASN A 119 -10.01 3.04 -6.71
N ASP A 120 -9.55 2.43 -5.62
CA ASP A 120 -8.26 2.77 -5.02
C ASP A 120 -7.12 2.46 -6.01
N PRO A 121 -6.33 3.47 -6.43
CA PRO A 121 -5.30 3.29 -7.45
C PRO A 121 -4.25 2.23 -7.09
N VAL A 122 -3.93 2.08 -5.80
CA VAL A 122 -2.94 1.08 -5.37
C VAL A 122 -3.45 -0.37 -5.46
N LEU A 123 -4.76 -0.57 -5.52
CA LEU A 123 -5.39 -1.88 -5.65
C LEU A 123 -5.66 -2.27 -7.11
N THR A 124 -5.42 -1.38 -8.05
CA THR A 124 -5.67 -1.60 -9.47
C THR A 124 -4.36 -1.88 -10.21
N LYS A 125 -4.28 -2.99 -10.95
CA LYS A 125 -3.03 -3.43 -11.61
C LYS A 125 -2.36 -2.34 -12.44
N LEU A 126 -3.14 -1.62 -13.24
CA LEU A 126 -2.61 -0.62 -14.15
C LEU A 126 -2.08 0.64 -13.44
N THR A 127 -2.66 1.01 -12.31
CA THR A 127 -2.35 2.25 -11.60
C THR A 127 -1.47 2.06 -10.36
N GLN A 128 -1.37 0.84 -9.84
CA GLN A 128 -0.54 0.54 -8.66
C GLN A 128 0.90 1.01 -8.80
N PRO A 129 1.61 0.76 -9.94
CA PRO A 129 2.99 1.18 -10.06
C PRO A 129 3.18 2.69 -9.92
N GLU A 130 2.25 3.50 -10.42
CA GLU A 130 2.34 4.95 -10.32
C GLU A 130 2.22 5.46 -8.87
N VAL A 131 1.47 4.74 -8.01
CA VAL A 131 1.42 5.04 -6.57
C VAL A 131 2.79 4.76 -5.92
N CYS A 132 3.39 3.61 -6.22
CA CYS A 132 4.72 3.24 -5.70
C CYS A 132 5.81 4.22 -6.19
N TYR A 133 5.75 4.63 -7.45
CA TYR A 133 6.71 5.52 -8.10
C TYR A 133 6.72 6.95 -7.56
N LYS A 134 5.74 7.34 -6.75
CA LYS A 134 5.79 8.64 -6.04
C LYS A 134 7.08 8.76 -5.21
N CYS A 135 7.49 7.66 -4.57
CA CYS A 135 8.70 7.57 -3.75
C CYS A 135 9.82 6.76 -4.41
N HIS A 136 9.51 5.64 -5.07
CA HIS A 136 10.45 4.70 -5.69
C HIS A 136 10.86 5.16 -7.10
N LYS A 137 11.59 6.28 -7.17
CA LYS A 137 11.99 6.93 -8.45
C LYS A 137 13.01 6.11 -9.24
N GLN A 138 13.91 5.39 -8.56
CA GLN A 138 14.92 4.55 -9.20
C GLN A 138 14.26 3.36 -9.89
N GLU A 139 13.35 2.68 -9.22
CA GLU A 139 12.58 1.56 -9.76
C GLU A 139 11.74 2.00 -10.95
N ARG A 140 11.15 3.20 -10.89
CA ARG A 140 10.48 3.79 -12.04
C ARG A 140 11.40 3.92 -13.23
N ALA A 141 12.61 4.46 -13.04
CA ALA A 141 13.60 4.62 -14.12
C ALA A 141 14.03 3.26 -14.67
N ASP A 142 14.20 2.26 -13.81
CA ASP A 142 14.58 0.92 -14.20
C ASP A 142 13.52 0.25 -15.09
N PHE A 143 12.25 0.42 -14.82
CA PHE A 143 11.15 -0.09 -15.65
C PHE A 143 11.03 0.60 -17.03
N PHE A 144 11.78 1.67 -17.28
CA PHE A 144 11.89 2.28 -18.63
C PHE A 144 13.03 1.69 -19.49
N LYS A 145 13.86 0.82 -18.92
CA LYS A 145 14.91 0.13 -19.67
C LYS A 145 14.33 -0.85 -20.70
N PRO A 146 15.11 -1.26 -21.72
CA PRO A 146 14.61 -2.12 -22.80
C PRO A 146 14.16 -3.52 -22.34
N SER A 147 14.80 -4.07 -21.33
CA SER A 147 14.48 -5.39 -20.77
C SER A 147 13.87 -5.23 -19.39
N THR A 148 12.58 -5.50 -19.25
CA THR A 148 11.81 -5.33 -18.00
C THR A 148 10.73 -6.39 -17.89
N HIS A 149 10.26 -6.64 -16.67
CA HIS A 149 8.97 -7.30 -16.50
C HIS A 149 7.83 -6.38 -16.97
N PRO A 150 6.68 -6.93 -17.41
CA PRO A 150 5.63 -6.18 -18.11
C PRO A 150 4.73 -5.37 -17.12
N VAL A 151 5.35 -4.71 -16.15
CA VAL A 151 4.66 -3.86 -15.16
C VAL A 151 4.01 -2.66 -15.84
N ARG A 152 4.70 -2.00 -16.77
CA ARG A 152 4.18 -0.86 -17.54
C ARG A 152 3.01 -1.23 -18.47
N ALA A 153 2.91 -2.48 -18.85
CA ALA A 153 1.79 -2.99 -19.65
C ALA A 153 0.57 -3.38 -18.77
N GLY A 154 0.66 -3.22 -17.44
CA GLY A 154 -0.39 -3.62 -16.52
C GLY A 154 -0.59 -5.13 -16.38
N LEU A 155 0.36 -5.93 -16.88
CA LEU A 155 0.31 -7.39 -16.78
C LEU A 155 0.86 -7.90 -15.45
N MET A 156 1.73 -7.10 -14.81
CA MET A 156 2.28 -7.36 -13.48
C MET A 156 2.18 -6.12 -12.60
N THR A 157 2.22 -6.36 -11.28
CA THR A 157 2.22 -5.31 -10.25
C THR A 157 3.41 -5.46 -9.33
N CYS A 158 3.75 -4.39 -8.60
CA CYS A 158 4.81 -4.43 -7.59
C CYS A 158 4.50 -5.45 -6.49
N SER A 159 3.23 -5.56 -6.08
CA SER A 159 2.78 -6.46 -5.03
C SER A 159 2.74 -7.94 -5.42
N GLU A 160 2.96 -8.29 -6.69
CA GLU A 160 3.14 -9.70 -7.08
C GLU A 160 4.52 -10.25 -6.67
N CYS A 161 5.48 -9.35 -6.38
CA CYS A 161 6.80 -9.73 -5.84
C CYS A 161 7.04 -9.20 -4.43
N HIS A 162 6.45 -8.05 -4.07
CA HIS A 162 6.68 -7.35 -2.81
C HIS A 162 5.47 -7.37 -1.88
N LYS A 163 5.73 -7.38 -0.56
CA LYS A 163 4.73 -7.16 0.50
C LYS A 163 4.92 -5.80 1.13
N PRO A 164 4.22 -4.76 0.66
CA PRO A 164 4.40 -3.39 1.16
C PRO A 164 4.04 -3.22 2.65
N HIS A 165 3.19 -4.10 3.19
CA HIS A 165 2.81 -4.10 4.60
C HIS A 165 3.78 -4.88 5.50
N GLY A 166 4.89 -5.39 4.94
CA GLY A 166 5.89 -6.17 5.65
C GLY A 166 5.73 -7.68 5.46
N SER A 167 6.86 -8.37 5.40
CA SER A 167 6.95 -9.81 5.16
C SER A 167 7.66 -10.57 6.28
N GLY A 168 8.19 -9.86 7.28
CA GLY A 168 9.05 -10.44 8.32
C GLY A 168 10.45 -10.81 7.82
N THR A 169 10.81 -10.42 6.60
CA THR A 169 12.13 -10.61 6.00
C THR A 169 12.79 -9.26 5.75
N THR A 170 14.11 -9.23 5.60
CA THR A 170 14.87 -7.99 5.32
C THR A 170 14.51 -7.36 3.98
N ALA A 171 14.17 -8.19 2.98
CA ALA A 171 13.56 -7.73 1.75
C ALA A 171 12.04 -7.98 1.81
N PRO A 172 11.19 -6.99 1.53
CA PRO A 172 9.74 -7.14 1.62
C PRO A 172 9.18 -7.95 0.44
N LEU A 173 9.59 -9.21 0.32
CA LEU A 173 9.18 -10.13 -0.72
C LEU A 173 7.97 -10.99 -0.28
N ILE A 174 7.20 -11.48 -1.26
CA ILE A 174 6.06 -12.38 -1.02
C ILE A 174 6.48 -13.77 -0.53
N LYS A 175 7.74 -14.15 -0.77
CA LYS A 175 8.34 -15.41 -0.32
C LYS A 175 9.60 -15.14 0.50
N PRO A 176 10.05 -16.12 1.32
CA PRO A 176 11.23 -15.95 2.17
C PRO A 176 12.53 -15.64 1.42
N THR A 177 12.68 -16.11 0.19
CA THR A 177 13.87 -15.87 -0.62
C THR A 177 13.52 -15.28 -1.99
N VAL A 178 14.51 -14.64 -2.62
CA VAL A 178 14.41 -14.13 -3.99
C VAL A 178 14.01 -15.26 -4.95
N ASN A 179 14.75 -16.37 -4.92
CA ASN A 179 14.50 -17.50 -5.80
C ASN A 179 13.09 -18.05 -5.67
N GLN A 180 12.59 -18.22 -4.44
CA GLN A 180 11.22 -18.67 -4.21
C GLN A 180 10.18 -17.68 -4.75
N THR A 181 10.47 -16.38 -4.70
CA THR A 181 9.62 -15.35 -5.31
C THR A 181 9.61 -15.50 -6.83
N CYS A 182 10.78 -15.65 -7.45
CA CYS A 182 10.91 -15.85 -8.90
C CYS A 182 10.20 -17.12 -9.37
N TYR A 183 10.32 -18.21 -8.62
CA TYR A 183 9.71 -19.50 -8.95
C TYR A 183 8.18 -19.50 -8.92
N THR A 184 7.54 -18.47 -8.39
CA THR A 184 6.06 -18.36 -8.46
C THR A 184 5.57 -18.27 -9.91
N CYS A 185 6.39 -17.70 -10.81
CA CYS A 185 6.11 -17.59 -12.24
C CYS A 185 7.11 -18.39 -13.10
N HIS A 186 8.37 -18.49 -12.65
CA HIS A 186 9.46 -19.17 -13.36
C HIS A 186 9.73 -20.56 -12.77
N ALA A 187 8.67 -21.35 -12.62
CA ALA A 187 8.76 -22.67 -12.00
C ALA A 187 9.73 -23.62 -12.72
N GLU A 188 9.89 -23.45 -14.05
CA GLU A 188 10.80 -24.22 -14.88
C GLU A 188 12.29 -24.00 -14.56
N LYS A 189 12.60 -22.92 -13.82
CA LYS A 189 13.98 -22.61 -13.39
C LYS A 189 14.33 -23.21 -12.01
N ARG A 190 13.37 -23.86 -11.38
CA ARG A 190 13.57 -24.42 -10.03
C ARG A 190 14.42 -25.70 -10.01
N GLY A 191 14.41 -26.45 -11.07
CA GLY A 191 15.04 -27.77 -11.11
C GLY A 191 14.19 -28.88 -10.46
N PRO A 192 14.77 -30.01 -10.12
CA PRO A 192 16.20 -30.35 -10.22
C PRO A 192 16.68 -30.47 -11.67
N PHE A 193 17.93 -30.04 -11.93
CA PHE A 193 18.57 -30.19 -13.24
C PHE A 193 19.68 -31.25 -13.15
N LEU A 194 19.95 -31.93 -14.26
CA LEU A 194 21.02 -32.91 -14.33
C LEU A 194 22.40 -32.27 -14.09
N TRP A 195 22.56 -31.03 -14.55
CA TRP A 195 23.74 -30.20 -14.36
C TRP A 195 23.31 -28.85 -13.76
N GLU A 196 23.55 -28.66 -12.48
CA GLU A 196 23.22 -27.42 -11.80
C GLU A 196 24.38 -26.42 -11.89
N HIS A 197 24.03 -25.16 -12.06
CA HIS A 197 24.95 -24.03 -11.97
C HIS A 197 24.76 -23.36 -10.61
N ALA A 198 25.74 -23.50 -9.71
CA ALA A 198 25.60 -23.11 -8.30
C ALA A 198 25.04 -21.70 -8.09
N PRO A 199 25.49 -20.63 -8.79
CA PRO A 199 24.93 -19.28 -8.63
C PRO A 199 23.42 -19.17 -8.90
N VAL A 200 22.86 -20.04 -9.75
CA VAL A 200 21.40 -20.05 -10.04
C VAL A 200 20.62 -20.59 -8.81
N ALA A 201 21.20 -21.55 -8.10
CA ALA A 201 20.59 -22.08 -6.88
C ALA A 201 20.69 -21.09 -5.68
N GLU A 202 21.70 -20.20 -5.68
CA GLU A 202 21.92 -19.23 -4.63
C GLU A 202 20.94 -18.05 -4.71
N ASP A 203 21.04 -17.23 -5.75
CA ASP A 203 20.20 -16.03 -5.91
C ASP A 203 20.12 -15.59 -7.37
N CYS A 204 18.92 -15.51 -7.91
CA CYS A 204 18.68 -15.04 -9.28
C CYS A 204 19.22 -13.63 -9.52
N THR A 205 19.24 -12.79 -8.49
CA THR A 205 19.75 -11.41 -8.63
C THR A 205 21.27 -11.30 -8.68
N LEU A 206 22.01 -12.39 -8.53
CA LEU A 206 23.44 -12.38 -8.88
C LEU A 206 23.63 -12.01 -10.36
N CYS A 207 22.78 -12.52 -11.23
CA CYS A 207 22.86 -12.30 -12.67
C CYS A 207 21.81 -11.34 -13.23
N HIS A 208 20.64 -11.25 -12.60
CA HIS A 208 19.49 -10.49 -13.12
C HIS A 208 19.19 -9.23 -12.30
N SER A 209 18.71 -8.18 -13.00
CA SER A 209 18.14 -6.96 -12.43
C SER A 209 16.63 -6.98 -12.63
N PRO A 210 15.82 -7.40 -11.63
CA PRO A 210 14.41 -7.71 -11.84
C PRO A 210 13.53 -6.52 -12.21
N HIS A 211 13.90 -5.29 -11.86
CA HIS A 211 13.15 -4.10 -12.24
C HIS A 211 13.46 -3.63 -13.66
N GLY A 212 14.67 -3.89 -14.17
CA GLY A 212 15.02 -3.55 -15.53
C GLY A 212 16.51 -3.54 -15.82
N SER A 213 16.85 -3.84 -17.05
CA SER A 213 18.22 -3.87 -17.57
C SER A 213 18.30 -3.32 -18.99
N VAL A 214 19.47 -2.83 -19.36
CA VAL A 214 19.81 -2.50 -20.75
C VAL A 214 20.20 -3.76 -21.56
N HIS A 215 20.42 -4.88 -20.88
CA HIS A 215 20.76 -6.16 -21.50
C HIS A 215 19.53 -7.06 -21.57
N THR A 216 19.49 -7.92 -22.58
CA THR A 216 18.40 -8.89 -22.75
C THR A 216 18.26 -9.81 -21.53
N SER A 217 17.07 -10.36 -21.34
CA SER A 217 16.76 -11.27 -20.24
C SER A 217 17.07 -10.70 -18.86
N LEU A 218 16.96 -9.38 -18.69
CA LEU A 218 17.24 -8.69 -17.43
C LEU A 218 18.67 -8.89 -16.88
N LEU A 219 19.64 -9.26 -17.70
CA LEU A 219 21.01 -9.50 -17.26
C LEU A 219 21.68 -8.22 -16.79
N LYS A 220 22.50 -8.32 -15.73
CA LYS A 220 23.31 -7.20 -15.22
C LYS A 220 24.45 -6.82 -16.16
N LYS A 221 25.00 -7.83 -16.86
CA LYS A 221 26.07 -7.69 -17.85
C LYS A 221 25.85 -8.72 -18.97
N ASN A 222 26.38 -8.46 -20.15
CA ASN A 222 26.42 -9.48 -21.20
C ASN A 222 27.51 -10.54 -20.93
N PRO A 223 27.28 -11.80 -21.28
CA PRO A 223 28.36 -12.77 -21.35
C PRO A 223 29.44 -12.34 -22.38
N PRO A 224 30.75 -12.60 -22.15
CA PRO A 224 31.31 -13.36 -21.02
C PRO A 224 31.55 -12.54 -19.73
N LEU A 225 31.34 -11.21 -19.74
CA LEU A 225 31.64 -10.33 -18.59
C LEU A 225 30.80 -10.68 -17.35
N LEU A 226 29.60 -11.21 -17.55
CA LEU A 226 28.73 -11.67 -16.47
C LEU A 226 29.37 -12.80 -15.66
N CYS A 227 30.11 -13.69 -16.31
CA CYS A 227 30.74 -14.85 -15.69
C CYS A 227 32.08 -14.52 -15.00
N GLN A 228 32.56 -13.29 -15.16
CA GLN A 228 33.86 -12.82 -14.66
C GLN A 228 33.74 -11.91 -13.43
N GLN A 229 32.54 -11.78 -12.87
CA GLN A 229 32.28 -10.92 -11.69
C GLN A 229 32.47 -11.67 -10.38
#